data_d1602031177dc7b030fcb99746a4dfcd
#
_entry.id   d1602031177dc7b030fcb99746a4dfcd
#
_cell.length_a   1.000
_cell.length_b   1.000
_cell.length_c   1.000
_cell.angle_alpha   90.00
_cell.angle_beta   90.00
_cell.angle_gamma   90.00
#
_symmetry.space_group_name_H-M   'P 1'
#
loop_
_entity.id
_entity.type
_entity.pdbx_description
1 polymer ?
#
loop_
_entity_poly.entity_id
_entity_poly.type
_entity_poly.pdbx_seq_one_letter_code
_entity_poly.pdbx_strand_id
1 'polypeptide(L)'
;MSEKNFDIFLEFGYSKLNIAAFEKLNGKLKYFKEQPYKSYFNNTKELNFNELHKLVEKSILEIEKLTGQFVKDIYLMVETPQSETIKLSVMKSNEGNKIVKQDAMYLIQDAKQQLLKSNLDIGIIHIIIENYVLDNIHYKFLPLNVNCKKFSFDLKFVCFPKNLLKNFEQLFLKQQILINQFICSNYAKAFDFDNNEKNICERGIDIMKGINKQEVVSIPKTMKKKGFFEKLFHLFR
;
A
#
# COMPACT_ATOMS: atom_id res chain seq x y z
N MET A 1 19.94 -12.95 -23.38
CA MET A 1 19.10 -11.74 -23.28
C MET A 1 18.66 -11.63 -21.84
N SER A 2 19.08 -10.59 -21.10
CA SER A 2 18.61 -10.36 -19.71
C SER A 2 17.10 -10.10 -19.75
N GLU A 3 16.33 -10.88 -19.02
CA GLU A 3 14.90 -10.58 -18.80
C GLU A 3 14.79 -9.16 -18.26
N LYS A 4 14.28 -8.26 -19.08
CA LYS A 4 13.93 -6.92 -18.62
C LYS A 4 12.71 -7.05 -17.69
N ASN A 5 12.98 -7.05 -16.40
CA ASN A 5 11.93 -7.13 -15.39
C ASN A 5 11.41 -5.73 -15.08
N PHE A 6 10.11 -5.53 -15.23
CA PHE A 6 9.44 -4.27 -14.94
C PHE A 6 8.48 -4.41 -13.78
N ASP A 7 8.38 -3.37 -12.97
CA ASP A 7 7.27 -3.15 -12.03
C ASP A 7 6.22 -2.31 -12.75
N ILE A 8 5.02 -2.85 -12.89
CA ILE A 8 3.91 -2.19 -13.58
C ILE A 8 2.96 -1.60 -12.55
N PHE A 9 2.68 -0.31 -12.70
CA PHE A 9 1.73 0.42 -11.89
C PHE A 9 0.54 0.84 -12.73
N LEU A 10 -0.65 0.60 -12.20
CA LEU A 10 -1.90 1.18 -12.71
C LEU A 10 -2.55 2.00 -11.61
N GLU A 11 -2.95 3.23 -11.93
CA GLU A 11 -3.70 4.07 -10.99
C GLU A 11 -5.06 4.44 -11.57
N PHE A 12 -6.11 4.00 -10.89
CA PHE A 12 -7.47 4.42 -11.17
C PHE A 12 -7.78 5.68 -10.36
N GLY A 13 -7.62 6.84 -11.02
CA GLY A 13 -8.05 8.13 -10.49
C GLY A 13 -9.54 8.41 -10.75
N TYR A 14 -10.06 9.55 -10.35
CA TYR A 14 -11.47 9.91 -10.59
C TYR A 14 -11.82 10.11 -12.06
N SER A 15 -10.89 10.59 -12.88
CA SER A 15 -11.14 10.96 -14.29
C SER A 15 -10.09 10.45 -15.27
N LYS A 16 -9.13 9.68 -14.77
CA LYS A 16 -8.01 9.19 -15.58
C LYS A 16 -7.42 7.90 -15.05
N LEU A 17 -6.94 7.07 -15.97
CA LEU A 17 -6.09 5.93 -15.71
C LEU A 17 -4.64 6.34 -15.97
N ASN A 18 -3.80 6.24 -14.97
CA ASN A 18 -2.36 6.38 -15.11
C ASN A 18 -1.72 5.00 -15.19
N ILE A 19 -0.76 4.85 -16.11
CA ILE A 19 -0.08 3.60 -16.37
C ILE A 19 1.40 3.89 -16.40
N ALA A 20 2.19 3.13 -15.65
CA ALA A 20 3.64 3.28 -15.64
C ALA A 20 4.35 1.93 -15.62
N ALA A 21 5.52 1.89 -16.25
CA ALA A 21 6.45 0.77 -16.17
C ALA A 21 7.82 1.28 -15.67
N PHE A 22 8.31 0.66 -14.60
CA PHE A 22 9.61 0.96 -14.00
C PHE A 22 10.54 -0.23 -14.12
N GLU A 23 11.80 0.01 -14.44
CA GLU A 23 12.81 -1.06 -14.40
C GLU A 23 13.01 -1.53 -12.96
N LYS A 24 12.85 -2.84 -12.69
CA LYS A 24 13.04 -3.42 -11.34
C LYS A 24 14.45 -3.19 -10.79
N LEU A 25 15.45 -3.18 -11.65
CA LEU A 25 16.85 -3.09 -11.25
C LEU A 25 17.21 -1.74 -10.59
N ASN A 26 16.70 -0.63 -11.13
CA ASN A 26 17.09 0.71 -10.71
C ASN A 26 15.89 1.62 -10.36
N GLY A 27 14.66 1.13 -10.56
CA GLY A 27 13.42 1.89 -10.34
C GLY A 27 13.22 3.04 -11.32
N LYS A 28 13.92 3.03 -12.47
CA LYS A 28 13.81 4.11 -13.46
C LYS A 28 12.51 3.99 -14.23
N LEU A 29 11.77 5.09 -14.35
CA LEU A 29 10.59 5.20 -15.18
C LEU A 29 10.96 4.99 -16.65
N LYS A 30 10.35 4.00 -17.32
CA LYS A 30 10.51 3.69 -18.75
C LYS A 30 9.32 4.11 -19.57
N TYR A 31 8.15 4.06 -18.97
CA TYR A 31 6.91 4.39 -19.64
C TYR A 31 5.95 5.02 -18.65
N PHE A 32 5.29 6.08 -19.09
CA PHE A 32 4.17 6.69 -18.38
C PHE A 32 3.13 7.16 -19.39
N LYS A 33 1.88 6.84 -19.12
CA LYS A 33 0.74 7.29 -19.90
C LYS A 33 -0.39 7.69 -18.98
N GLU A 34 -0.95 8.84 -19.27
CA GLU A 34 -2.20 9.29 -18.69
C GLU A 34 -3.30 9.13 -19.73
N GLN A 35 -4.36 8.41 -19.40
CA GLN A 35 -5.49 8.19 -20.26
C GLN A 35 -6.74 8.72 -19.58
N PRO A 36 -7.32 9.84 -20.08
CA PRO A 36 -8.54 10.37 -19.52
C PRO A 36 -9.71 9.41 -19.80
N TYR A 37 -10.63 9.32 -18.87
CA TYR A 37 -11.89 8.61 -19.04
C TYR A 37 -13.03 9.37 -18.36
N LYS A 38 -14.25 9.10 -18.80
CA LYS A 38 -15.42 9.56 -18.04
C LYS A 38 -15.43 8.82 -16.71
N SER A 39 -15.70 9.54 -15.62
CA SER A 39 -15.75 8.93 -14.29
C SER A 39 -16.55 7.63 -14.31
N TYR A 40 -15.94 6.54 -13.89
CA TYR A 40 -16.61 5.25 -13.75
C TYR A 40 -17.33 5.10 -12.40
N PHE A 41 -17.26 6.13 -11.57
CA PHE A 41 -18.08 6.18 -10.36
C PHE A 41 -19.50 6.59 -10.76
N ASN A 42 -20.45 5.70 -10.48
CA ASN A 42 -21.87 6.02 -10.61
C ASN A 42 -22.33 6.99 -9.49
N ASN A 43 -23.60 7.38 -9.51
CA ASN A 43 -24.18 8.25 -8.47
C ASN A 43 -24.11 7.65 -7.07
N THR A 44 -23.93 6.34 -6.93
CA THR A 44 -23.73 5.60 -5.66
C THR A 44 -22.25 5.52 -5.22
N LYS A 45 -21.35 6.19 -5.95
CA LYS A 45 -19.89 6.14 -5.74
C LYS A 45 -19.27 4.75 -5.95
N GLU A 46 -19.92 3.91 -6.71
CA GLU A 46 -19.42 2.60 -7.09
C GLU A 46 -18.78 2.62 -8.47
N LEU A 47 -17.74 1.81 -8.67
CA LEU A 47 -17.06 1.68 -9.95
C LEU A 47 -17.84 0.76 -10.91
N ASN A 48 -17.98 1.19 -12.18
CA ASN A 48 -18.50 0.35 -13.24
C ASN A 48 -17.43 -0.60 -13.77
N PHE A 49 -17.30 -1.76 -13.16
CA PHE A 49 -16.27 -2.77 -13.51
C PHE A 49 -16.40 -3.33 -14.92
N ASN A 50 -17.58 -3.30 -15.53
CA ASN A 50 -17.77 -3.78 -16.91
C ASN A 50 -17.10 -2.85 -17.93
N GLU A 51 -17.19 -1.54 -17.71
CA GLU A 51 -16.49 -0.57 -18.56
C GLU A 51 -14.99 -0.56 -18.30
N LEU A 52 -14.59 -0.70 -17.04
CA LEU A 52 -13.18 -0.80 -16.65
C LEU A 52 -12.48 -1.99 -17.31
N HIS A 53 -13.16 -3.12 -17.50
CA HIS A 53 -12.57 -4.30 -18.11
C HIS A 53 -11.94 -4.03 -19.47
N LYS A 54 -12.67 -3.37 -20.37
CA LYS A 54 -12.17 -3.02 -21.72
C LYS A 54 -10.98 -2.08 -21.69
N LEU A 55 -11.02 -1.12 -20.75
CA LEU A 55 -9.94 -0.15 -20.58
C LEU A 55 -8.67 -0.85 -20.09
N VAL A 56 -8.79 -1.72 -19.11
CA VAL A 56 -7.68 -2.49 -18.55
C VAL A 56 -7.06 -3.39 -19.60
N GLU A 57 -7.86 -4.18 -20.33
CA GLU A 57 -7.40 -5.07 -21.39
C GLU A 57 -6.56 -4.31 -22.43
N LYS A 58 -7.08 -3.19 -22.93
CA LYS A 58 -6.35 -2.34 -23.89
C LYS A 58 -5.01 -1.84 -23.29
N SER A 59 -5.02 -1.43 -22.04
CA SER A 59 -3.87 -0.86 -21.36
C SER A 59 -2.78 -1.91 -21.10
N ILE A 60 -3.17 -3.12 -20.73
CA ILE A 60 -2.25 -4.23 -20.55
C ILE A 60 -1.58 -4.63 -21.87
N LEU A 61 -2.37 -4.78 -22.94
CA LEU A 61 -1.82 -5.08 -24.28
C LEU A 61 -0.84 -4.01 -24.75
N GLU A 62 -1.06 -2.75 -24.43
CA GLU A 62 -0.15 -1.67 -24.77
C GLU A 62 1.17 -1.78 -24.02
N ILE A 63 1.13 -2.05 -22.70
CA ILE A 63 2.34 -2.26 -21.90
C ILE A 63 3.12 -3.48 -22.38
N GLU A 64 2.46 -4.60 -22.67
CA GLU A 64 3.08 -5.81 -23.16
C GLU A 64 3.83 -5.58 -24.49
N LYS A 65 3.22 -4.83 -25.41
CA LYS A 65 3.88 -4.43 -26.66
C LYS A 65 5.11 -3.57 -26.42
N LEU A 66 5.05 -2.64 -25.47
CA LEU A 66 6.15 -1.72 -25.18
C LEU A 66 7.29 -2.42 -24.43
N THR A 67 6.97 -3.29 -23.49
CA THR A 67 7.96 -4.00 -22.68
C THR A 67 8.51 -5.25 -23.36
N GLY A 68 7.77 -5.79 -24.33
CA GLY A 68 8.08 -7.07 -24.98
C GLY A 68 7.89 -8.27 -24.05
N GLN A 69 7.09 -8.13 -23.00
CA GLN A 69 6.86 -9.15 -21.97
C GLN A 69 5.38 -9.20 -21.57
N PHE A 70 4.90 -10.39 -21.23
CA PHE A 70 3.58 -10.54 -20.62
C PHE A 70 3.54 -9.96 -19.21
N VAL A 71 2.48 -9.20 -18.90
CA VAL A 71 2.25 -8.66 -17.57
C VAL A 71 1.67 -9.77 -16.69
N LYS A 72 2.44 -10.23 -15.72
CA LYS A 72 2.01 -11.28 -14.77
C LYS A 72 1.48 -10.72 -13.46
N ASP A 73 1.98 -9.57 -13.07
CA ASP A 73 1.63 -8.91 -11.81
C ASP A 73 1.73 -7.38 -11.93
N ILE A 74 0.97 -6.70 -11.09
CA ILE A 74 0.88 -5.24 -11.05
C ILE A 74 0.82 -4.72 -9.63
N TYR A 75 1.13 -3.43 -9.48
CA TYR A 75 0.81 -2.62 -8.31
C TYR A 75 -0.40 -1.76 -8.66
N LEU A 76 -1.45 -1.86 -7.86
CA LEU A 76 -2.71 -1.19 -8.16
C LEU A 76 -2.96 -0.03 -7.19
N MET A 77 -2.94 1.17 -7.74
CA MET A 77 -3.30 2.38 -7.03
C MET A 77 -4.77 2.72 -7.29
N VAL A 78 -5.50 3.08 -6.24
CA VAL A 78 -6.93 3.40 -6.38
C VAL A 78 -7.23 4.70 -5.65
N GLU A 79 -7.84 5.63 -6.37
CA GLU A 79 -8.49 6.81 -5.81
C GLU A 79 -9.97 6.51 -5.65
N THR A 80 -10.46 6.47 -4.42
CA THR A 80 -11.85 6.13 -4.14
C THR A 80 -12.42 6.95 -2.99
N PRO A 81 -13.67 7.43 -3.10
CA PRO A 81 -14.37 8.06 -1.99
C PRO A 81 -14.76 7.07 -0.87
N GLN A 82 -14.63 5.76 -1.14
CA GLN A 82 -14.90 4.69 -0.18
C GLN A 82 -13.68 4.36 0.70
N SER A 83 -12.56 5.09 0.55
CA SER A 83 -11.41 4.92 1.44
C SER A 83 -11.76 5.46 2.83
N GLU A 84 -11.46 4.67 3.85
CA GLU A 84 -11.67 5.04 5.24
C GLU A 84 -10.35 5.14 5.98
N THR A 85 -10.28 6.10 6.89
CA THR A 85 -9.15 6.23 7.80
C THR A 85 -9.62 5.95 9.22
N ILE A 86 -9.04 4.93 9.86
CA ILE A 86 -9.37 4.54 11.23
C ILE A 86 -8.13 4.76 12.10
N LYS A 87 -8.31 5.44 13.22
CA LYS A 87 -7.25 5.66 14.21
C LYS A 87 -7.48 4.77 15.42
N LEU A 88 -6.42 4.15 15.89
CA LEU A 88 -6.44 3.26 17.05
C LEU A 88 -5.16 3.45 17.86
N SER A 89 -5.31 3.64 19.16
CA SER A 89 -4.18 3.62 20.10
C SER A 89 -4.13 2.26 20.79
N VAL A 90 -2.96 1.64 20.77
CA VAL A 90 -2.71 0.36 21.45
C VAL A 90 -1.62 0.53 22.48
N MET A 91 -1.77 -0.13 23.63
CA MET A 91 -0.86 0.01 24.76
C MET A 91 -0.47 -1.36 25.32
N LYS A 92 0.78 -1.46 25.79
CA LYS A 92 1.31 -2.62 26.54
C LYS A 92 2.02 -2.18 27.81
N SER A 93 1.84 -2.93 28.90
CA SER A 93 2.71 -2.84 30.07
C SER A 93 4.06 -3.48 29.75
N ASN A 94 5.15 -2.80 30.13
CA ASN A 94 6.53 -3.26 29.87
C ASN A 94 7.34 -3.45 31.16
N GLU A 95 6.75 -3.18 32.32
CA GLU A 95 7.28 -3.47 33.64
C GLU A 95 8.71 -2.94 33.90
N GLY A 96 9.10 -1.85 33.23
CA GLY A 96 10.44 -1.28 33.34
C GLY A 96 11.48 -1.92 32.42
N ASN A 97 11.11 -2.88 31.60
CA ASN A 97 12.01 -3.50 30.63
C ASN A 97 12.35 -2.56 29.45
N LYS A 98 13.42 -2.90 28.74
CA LYS A 98 13.81 -2.20 27.50
C LYS A 98 12.85 -2.55 26.37
N ILE A 99 12.49 -1.56 25.57
CA ILE A 99 11.73 -1.79 24.34
C ILE A 99 12.62 -2.46 23.30
N VAL A 100 12.11 -3.53 22.71
CA VAL A 100 12.70 -4.22 21.57
C VAL A 100 11.78 -4.19 20.36
N LYS A 101 12.33 -4.39 19.15
CA LYS A 101 11.55 -4.40 17.89
C LYS A 101 10.36 -5.37 17.94
N GLN A 102 10.54 -6.49 18.60
CA GLN A 102 9.50 -7.52 18.70
C GLN A 102 8.25 -7.03 19.44
N ASP A 103 8.43 -6.18 20.48
CA ASP A 103 7.31 -5.60 21.21
C ASP A 103 6.44 -4.70 20.29
N ALA A 104 7.11 -3.89 19.47
CA ALA A 104 6.42 -3.07 18.46
C ALA A 104 5.62 -3.91 17.46
N MET A 105 6.21 -5.02 17.00
CA MET A 105 5.56 -5.94 16.08
C MET A 105 4.31 -6.57 16.68
N TYR A 106 4.36 -7.00 17.93
CA TYR A 106 3.22 -7.57 18.64
C TYR A 106 2.08 -6.56 18.77
N LEU A 107 2.38 -5.32 19.14
CA LEU A 107 1.36 -4.28 19.26
C LEU A 107 0.69 -3.94 17.93
N ILE A 108 1.46 -3.83 16.85
CA ILE A 108 0.91 -3.59 15.51
C ILE A 108 0.02 -4.76 15.07
N GLN A 109 0.44 -5.99 15.33
CA GLN A 109 -0.34 -7.18 14.99
C GLN A 109 -1.63 -7.27 15.80
N ASP A 110 -1.57 -6.95 17.09
CA ASP A 110 -2.74 -6.91 17.96
C ASP A 110 -3.74 -5.84 17.50
N ALA A 111 -3.27 -4.62 17.25
CA ALA A 111 -4.09 -3.54 16.68
C ALA A 111 -4.78 -3.95 15.37
N LYS A 112 -4.03 -4.59 14.47
CA LYS A 112 -4.57 -5.10 13.21
C LYS A 112 -5.67 -6.15 13.44
N GLN A 113 -5.47 -7.06 14.38
CA GLN A 113 -6.47 -8.07 14.70
C GLN A 113 -7.71 -7.47 15.34
N GLN A 114 -7.55 -6.52 16.27
CA GLN A 114 -8.68 -5.82 16.90
C GLN A 114 -9.50 -5.07 15.85
N LEU A 115 -8.84 -4.33 14.95
CA LEU A 115 -9.50 -3.60 13.88
C LEU A 115 -10.32 -4.54 12.97
N LEU A 116 -9.72 -5.64 12.51
CA LEU A 116 -10.37 -6.59 11.60
C LEU A 116 -11.47 -7.42 12.25
N LYS A 117 -11.43 -7.62 13.58
CA LYS A 117 -12.53 -8.25 14.32
C LYS A 117 -13.75 -7.35 14.42
N SER A 118 -13.52 -6.04 14.61
CA SER A 118 -14.59 -5.05 14.76
C SER A 118 -15.17 -4.59 13.42
N ASN A 119 -14.42 -4.74 12.32
CA ASN A 119 -14.76 -4.25 11.00
C ASN A 119 -14.54 -5.36 9.96
N LEU A 120 -15.54 -6.21 9.77
CA LEU A 120 -15.43 -7.41 8.94
C LEU A 120 -15.34 -7.10 7.43
N ASP A 121 -15.86 -5.97 7.00
CA ASP A 121 -16.02 -5.60 5.59
C ASP A 121 -14.92 -4.71 5.02
N ILE A 122 -13.85 -4.47 5.80
CA ILE A 122 -12.71 -3.67 5.35
C ILE A 122 -11.45 -4.51 5.14
N GLY A 123 -10.61 -4.06 4.20
CA GLY A 123 -9.23 -4.51 4.02
C GLY A 123 -8.26 -3.37 4.32
N ILE A 124 -7.22 -3.66 5.09
CA ILE A 124 -6.19 -2.68 5.45
C ILE A 124 -5.22 -2.54 4.28
N ILE A 125 -5.02 -1.31 3.81
CA ILE A 125 -4.12 -0.95 2.70
C ILE A 125 -2.80 -0.39 3.25
N HIS A 126 -2.87 0.60 4.17
CA HIS A 126 -1.69 1.18 4.81
C HIS A 126 -1.85 1.19 6.32
N ILE A 127 -0.74 1.03 7.04
CA ILE A 127 -0.65 1.17 8.48
C ILE A 127 0.44 2.19 8.77
N ILE A 128 0.10 3.30 9.40
CA ILE A 128 1.02 4.39 9.73
C ILE A 128 1.09 4.51 11.25
N ILE A 129 2.29 4.60 11.79
CA ILE A 129 2.52 4.86 13.21
C ILE A 129 2.68 6.37 13.38
N GLU A 130 1.63 7.05 13.85
CA GLU A 130 1.65 8.51 14.03
C GLU A 130 2.55 8.92 15.20
N ASN A 131 2.49 8.17 16.32
CA ASN A 131 3.27 8.45 17.51
C ASN A 131 3.69 7.16 18.22
N TYR A 132 4.85 7.24 18.88
CA TYR A 132 5.29 6.29 19.89
C TYR A 132 5.25 6.99 21.25
N VAL A 133 4.60 6.43 22.26
CA VAL A 133 4.45 7.05 23.58
C VAL A 133 4.99 6.10 24.65
N LEU A 134 6.01 6.53 25.38
CA LEU A 134 6.63 5.80 26.48
C LEU A 134 6.46 6.59 27.77
N ASP A 135 5.78 6.02 28.76
CA ASP A 135 5.55 6.67 30.05
C ASP A 135 5.08 8.13 29.91
N ASN A 136 4.15 8.38 28.96
CA ASN A 136 3.60 9.69 28.55
C ASN A 136 4.55 10.64 27.80
N ILE A 137 5.73 10.17 27.39
CA ILE A 137 6.66 10.93 26.53
C ILE A 137 6.46 10.51 25.08
N HIS A 138 6.26 11.48 24.20
CA HIS A 138 6.05 11.25 22.77
C HIS A 138 7.36 11.19 22.00
N TYR A 139 7.46 10.21 21.09
CA TYR A 139 8.61 10.02 20.18
C TYR A 139 8.12 9.91 18.75
N LYS A 140 8.88 10.52 17.84
CA LYS A 140 8.62 10.44 16.39
C LYS A 140 9.06 9.09 15.78
N PHE A 141 10.06 8.46 16.39
CA PHE A 141 10.62 7.17 15.96
C PHE A 141 10.64 6.21 17.13
N LEU A 142 10.64 4.90 16.85
CA LEU A 142 10.68 3.87 17.87
C LEU A 142 11.95 4.01 18.74
N PRO A 143 11.81 4.36 20.02
CA PRO A 143 12.94 4.52 20.93
C PRO A 143 13.41 3.16 21.45
N LEU A 144 14.22 2.47 20.66
CA LEU A 144 14.77 1.16 21.03
C LEU A 144 15.73 1.25 22.23
N ASN A 145 15.77 0.19 23.04
CA ASN A 145 16.61 0.04 24.21
C ASN A 145 16.34 1.05 25.36
N VAL A 146 15.22 1.75 25.30
CA VAL A 146 14.75 2.63 26.37
C VAL A 146 13.89 1.82 27.33
N ASN A 147 14.15 1.96 28.64
CA ASN A 147 13.32 1.35 29.67
C ASN A 147 12.02 2.14 29.83
N CYS A 148 10.90 1.46 29.95
CA CYS A 148 9.61 2.09 30.25
C CYS A 148 8.69 1.14 31.01
N LYS A 149 7.76 1.69 31.77
CA LYS A 149 6.69 0.92 32.43
C LYS A 149 5.55 0.61 31.49
N LYS A 150 5.21 1.57 30.62
CA LYS A 150 4.13 1.46 29.63
C LYS A 150 4.59 2.04 28.31
N PHE A 151 4.21 1.40 27.22
CA PHE A 151 4.35 2.01 25.91
C PHE A 151 3.09 1.83 25.07
N SER A 152 2.80 2.81 24.25
CA SER A 152 1.67 2.81 23.35
C SER A 152 2.04 3.35 21.97
N PHE A 153 1.26 2.99 20.97
CA PHE A 153 1.35 3.49 19.62
C PHE A 153 0.02 4.09 19.20
N ASP A 154 0.08 5.26 18.59
CA ASP A 154 -1.04 5.83 17.86
C ASP A 154 -0.91 5.42 16.40
N LEU A 155 -1.84 4.58 15.97
CA LEU A 155 -1.86 3.99 14.64
C LEU A 155 -2.96 4.60 13.79
N LYS A 156 -2.64 4.82 12.53
CA LYS A 156 -3.58 5.23 11.49
C LYS A 156 -3.64 4.13 10.44
N PHE A 157 -4.83 3.57 10.24
CA PHE A 157 -5.12 2.58 9.22
C PHE A 157 -5.83 3.24 8.05
N VAL A 158 -5.32 3.04 6.84
CA VAL A 158 -6.03 3.39 5.61
C VAL A 158 -6.64 2.11 5.06
N CYS A 159 -7.96 2.10 4.88
CA CYS A 159 -8.72 0.91 4.58
C CYS A 159 -9.58 1.09 3.32
N PHE A 160 -9.82 0.00 2.60
CA PHE A 160 -10.79 -0.09 1.52
C PHE A 160 -11.86 -1.12 1.87
N PRO A 161 -13.09 -1.00 1.33
CA PRO A 161 -14.09 -2.06 1.40
C PRO A 161 -13.58 -3.36 0.77
N LYS A 162 -13.80 -4.50 1.41
CA LYS A 162 -13.38 -5.82 0.87
C LYS A 162 -14.00 -6.16 -0.47
N ASN A 163 -15.25 -5.73 -0.69
CA ASN A 163 -15.92 -5.92 -1.97
C ASN A 163 -15.19 -5.19 -3.11
N LEU A 164 -14.71 -3.96 -2.86
CA LEU A 164 -13.93 -3.20 -3.84
C LEU A 164 -12.62 -3.93 -4.18
N LEU A 165 -11.89 -4.39 -3.17
CA LEU A 165 -10.64 -5.16 -3.36
C LEU A 165 -10.89 -6.43 -4.17
N LYS A 166 -11.91 -7.21 -3.79
CA LYS A 166 -12.29 -8.44 -4.48
C LYS A 166 -12.70 -8.21 -5.94
N ASN A 167 -13.42 -7.12 -6.22
CA ASN A 167 -13.83 -6.77 -7.58
C ASN A 167 -12.62 -6.46 -8.46
N PHE A 168 -11.63 -5.72 -7.95
CA PHE A 168 -10.38 -5.49 -8.66
C PHE A 168 -9.58 -6.78 -8.85
N GLU A 169 -9.45 -7.61 -7.80
CA GLU A 169 -8.78 -8.91 -7.93
C GLU A 169 -9.43 -9.78 -9.02
N GLN A 170 -10.76 -9.83 -9.08
CA GLN A 170 -11.49 -10.56 -10.12
C GLN A 170 -11.31 -9.96 -11.52
N LEU A 171 -11.26 -8.62 -11.62
CA LEU A 171 -11.03 -7.92 -12.88
C LEU A 171 -9.70 -8.34 -13.52
N PHE A 172 -8.62 -8.33 -12.74
CA PHE A 172 -7.29 -8.66 -13.21
C PHE A 172 -7.06 -10.18 -13.33
N LEU A 173 -7.67 -10.99 -12.46
CA LEU A 173 -7.58 -12.44 -12.54
C LEU A 173 -8.15 -13.01 -13.84
N LYS A 174 -9.19 -12.38 -14.41
CA LYS A 174 -9.71 -12.74 -15.74
C LYS A 174 -8.67 -12.62 -16.86
N GLN A 175 -7.65 -11.80 -16.66
CA GLN A 175 -6.51 -11.61 -17.57
C GLN A 175 -5.26 -12.35 -17.08
N GLN A 176 -5.39 -13.21 -16.08
CA GLN A 176 -4.28 -13.96 -15.44
C GLN A 176 -3.22 -13.06 -14.81
N ILE A 177 -3.61 -11.86 -14.37
CA ILE A 177 -2.72 -10.89 -13.74
C ILE A 177 -3.00 -10.87 -12.24
N LEU A 178 -1.94 -10.87 -11.43
CA LEU A 178 -2.01 -10.77 -9.98
C LEU A 178 -1.81 -9.34 -9.53
N ILE A 179 -2.54 -8.92 -8.51
CA ILE A 179 -2.29 -7.64 -7.82
C ILE A 179 -1.31 -7.93 -6.68
N ASN A 180 -0.07 -7.45 -6.81
CA ASN A 180 0.97 -7.60 -5.78
C ASN A 180 0.62 -6.80 -4.53
N GLN A 181 0.15 -5.57 -4.72
CA GLN A 181 -0.21 -4.67 -3.63
C GLN A 181 -1.23 -3.64 -4.11
N PHE A 182 -2.16 -3.32 -3.21
CA PHE A 182 -3.01 -2.13 -3.34
C PHE A 182 -2.34 -0.93 -2.68
N ILE A 183 -2.51 0.24 -3.27
CA ILE A 183 -2.04 1.52 -2.74
C ILE A 183 -3.20 2.52 -2.79
N CYS A 184 -3.41 3.26 -1.73
CA CYS A 184 -4.40 4.32 -1.71
C CYS A 184 -3.85 5.57 -2.40
N SER A 185 -4.43 5.98 -3.54
CA SER A 185 -3.99 7.19 -4.26
C SER A 185 -4.17 8.46 -3.43
N ASN A 186 -5.22 8.54 -2.61
CA ASN A 186 -5.43 9.69 -1.72
C ASN A 186 -4.31 9.81 -0.69
N TYR A 187 -3.83 8.69 -0.14
CA TYR A 187 -2.67 8.66 0.74
C TYR A 187 -1.40 9.09 0.00
N ALA A 188 -1.17 8.56 -1.20
CA ALA A 188 -0.01 8.91 -2.02
C ALA A 188 0.00 10.39 -2.43
N LYS A 189 -1.17 11.00 -2.67
CA LYS A 189 -1.31 12.43 -2.97
C LYS A 189 -1.08 13.30 -1.74
N ALA A 190 -1.55 12.85 -0.57
CA ALA A 190 -1.45 13.59 0.68
C ALA A 190 -0.06 13.52 1.35
N PHE A 191 0.75 12.53 0.97
CA PHE A 191 2.10 12.41 1.52
C PHE A 191 3.01 13.49 0.91
N ASP A 192 3.70 14.22 1.77
CA ASP A 192 4.63 15.28 1.36
C ASP A 192 5.95 14.64 0.89
N PHE A 193 6.13 14.61 -0.42
CA PHE A 193 7.38 14.17 -1.04
C PHE A 193 8.29 15.37 -1.26
N ASP A 194 9.57 15.20 -1.05
CA ASP A 194 10.60 16.24 -1.27
C ASP A 194 10.58 16.82 -2.70
N ASN A 195 9.96 16.11 -3.63
CA ASN A 195 9.80 16.54 -5.02
C ASN A 195 8.34 16.47 -5.46
N ASN A 196 7.67 17.60 -5.57
CA ASN A 196 6.27 17.72 -6.00
C ASN A 196 6.04 17.44 -7.49
N GLU A 197 7.09 17.35 -8.32
CA GLU A 197 6.98 17.10 -9.76
C GLU A 197 6.72 15.63 -10.12
N LYS A 198 6.83 14.70 -9.16
CA LYS A 198 6.60 13.28 -9.39
C LYS A 198 5.16 12.99 -9.77
N ASN A 199 4.97 12.18 -10.83
CA ASN A 199 3.66 11.65 -11.16
C ASN A 199 3.16 10.66 -10.08
N ILE A 200 1.88 10.33 -10.13
CA ILE A 200 1.25 9.51 -9.07
C ILE A 200 1.86 8.10 -8.97
N CYS A 201 2.28 7.50 -10.09
CA CYS A 201 2.89 6.17 -10.09
C CYS A 201 4.32 6.22 -9.51
N GLU A 202 5.07 7.30 -9.71
CA GLU A 202 6.37 7.52 -9.04
C GLU A 202 6.21 7.67 -7.54
N ARG A 203 5.15 8.35 -7.07
CA ARG A 203 4.80 8.39 -5.65
C ARG A 203 4.46 7.00 -5.12
N GLY A 204 3.76 6.18 -5.92
CA GLY A 204 3.45 4.80 -5.58
C GLY A 204 4.70 3.95 -5.36
N ILE A 205 5.70 4.05 -6.24
CA ILE A 205 6.96 3.30 -6.08
C ILE A 205 7.77 3.79 -4.87
N ASP A 206 7.74 5.07 -4.56
CA ASP A 206 8.39 5.61 -3.37
C ASP A 206 7.75 5.08 -2.07
N ILE A 207 6.42 5.02 -2.02
CA ILE A 207 5.70 4.40 -0.89
C ILE A 207 6.12 2.95 -0.74
N MET A 208 6.15 2.18 -1.82
CA MET A 208 6.61 0.79 -1.78
C MET A 208 8.05 0.63 -1.33
N LYS A 209 8.92 1.57 -1.65
CA LYS A 209 10.32 1.60 -1.18
C LYS A 209 10.45 2.03 0.29
N GLY A 210 9.31 2.37 0.95
CA GLY A 210 9.30 2.75 2.36
C GLY A 210 9.84 4.14 2.62
N ILE A 211 9.58 5.11 1.74
CA ILE A 211 9.97 6.51 1.94
C ILE A 211 9.36 7.08 3.22
N ASN A 212 8.15 6.68 3.56
CA ASN A 212 7.54 7.00 4.84
C ASN A 212 8.03 6.03 5.92
N LYS A 213 9.00 6.46 6.72
CA LYS A 213 9.56 5.66 7.82
C LYS A 213 8.58 5.34 8.95
N GLN A 214 7.43 6.00 8.97
CA GLN A 214 6.34 5.73 9.92
C GLN A 214 5.36 4.68 9.36
N GLU A 215 5.45 4.32 8.09
CA GLU A 215 4.59 3.33 7.47
C GLU A 215 5.13 1.91 7.69
N VAL A 216 4.22 1.03 8.11
CA VAL A 216 4.46 -0.40 8.20
C VAL A 216 4.37 -1.00 6.81
N VAL A 217 5.51 -1.14 6.13
CA VAL A 217 5.56 -1.65 4.76
C VAL A 217 5.15 -3.12 4.72
N SER A 218 4.08 -3.40 3.99
CA SER A 218 3.57 -4.75 3.75
C SER A 218 4.33 -5.36 2.57
N ILE A 219 5.18 -6.36 2.80
CA ILE A 219 5.87 -7.05 1.71
C ILE A 219 4.90 -8.01 1.01
N PRO A 220 4.77 -7.96 -0.34
CA PRO A 220 3.86 -8.84 -1.08
C PRO A 220 4.12 -10.34 -0.84
N LYS A 221 3.05 -11.15 -0.88
CA LYS A 221 3.10 -12.60 -0.62
C LYS A 221 3.95 -13.44 -1.61
N THR A 222 4.38 -12.86 -2.72
CA THR A 222 5.09 -13.56 -3.81
C THR A 222 6.56 -13.83 -3.56
N MET A 223 7.17 -13.26 -2.54
CA MET A 223 8.52 -13.67 -2.13
C MET A 223 8.44 -14.95 -1.29
N LYS A 224 9.11 -16.01 -1.77
CA LYS A 224 9.27 -17.34 -1.15
C LYS A 224 9.22 -17.27 0.38
N LYS A 225 8.31 -18.07 0.97
CA LYS A 225 8.20 -18.52 2.38
C LYS A 225 9.21 -17.95 3.40
N LYS A 226 9.34 -16.62 3.49
CA LYS A 226 9.88 -16.00 4.69
C LYS A 226 8.73 -15.77 5.65
N GLY A 227 8.88 -16.21 6.89
CA GLY A 227 7.85 -16.06 7.91
C GLY A 227 7.44 -14.59 8.07
N PHE A 228 6.21 -14.35 8.52
CA PHE A 228 5.66 -13.02 8.76
C PHE A 228 6.62 -12.11 9.57
N PHE A 229 7.35 -12.69 10.53
CA PHE A 229 8.31 -11.99 11.38
C PHE A 229 9.55 -11.47 10.63
N GLU A 230 10.10 -12.22 9.69
CA GLU A 230 11.26 -11.76 8.89
C GLU A 230 10.91 -10.57 7.97
N LYS A 231 9.64 -10.43 7.58
CA LYS A 231 9.17 -9.34 6.73
C LYS A 231 9.06 -8.01 7.48
N LEU A 232 8.78 -8.06 8.78
CA LEU A 232 8.71 -6.88 9.65
C LEU A 232 10.10 -6.39 10.10
N PHE A 233 11.16 -7.21 10.02
CA PHE A 233 12.52 -6.77 10.37
C PHE A 233 13.08 -5.66 9.47
N HIS A 234 12.58 -5.50 8.25
CA HIS A 234 12.97 -4.40 7.37
C HIS A 234 12.36 -3.05 7.74
N LEU A 235 11.35 -3.04 8.60
CA LEU A 235 10.64 -1.84 9.06
C LEU A 235 11.47 -0.93 9.95
N PHE A 236 12.51 -1.47 10.57
CA PHE A 236 13.30 -0.79 11.60
C PHE A 236 14.80 -0.69 11.23
N ARG A 237 15.09 -0.59 9.92
CA ARG A 237 16.43 -0.27 9.44
C ARG A 237 16.71 1.20 9.39
#